data_0cd51fbb8b1c5c5def4e4512c93be827
#
_entry.id   0cd51fbb8b1c5c5def4e4512c93be827
#
_cell.length_a   1.000
_cell.length_b   1.000
_cell.length_c   1.000
_cell.angle_alpha   90.00
_cell.angle_beta   90.00
_cell.angle_gamma   90.00
#
_symmetry.space_group_name_H-M   'P 1'
#
loop_
_entity.id
_entity.type
_entity.pdbx_description
1 polymer ?
#
loop_
_entity_poly.entity_id
_entity_poly.type
_entity_poly.pdbx_seq_one_letter_code
_entity_poly.pdbx_strand_id
1 'polypeptide(L)'
;MFAKNYYTLVAGFREYALDADTKGFDIEQILADVEEALSAGDWSAVKALYAYYDCENLVARRNGSSAHNALGRLSAEQIEQELAAPTHLPERVAKVIRAYADSEGEDAEGVDTEAPFAQSLFAAYYEECAHSASRFLREWSEADRTLRSVTSALIARDRAVAVEQVTVGGGEVVEQLHRSSAADFGLRGELSYIDALMAAMDEQNMLEKERKIDLIRWSVASELSTFDYFSLDAVLAYLVKVNLVARWTLLDVKAGRAMLDKLMAELDGKQHIEI
;
A
#
# COMPACT_ATOMS: atom_id res chain seq x y z
N MET A 1 -30.06 -6.29 2.15
CA MET A 1 -29.87 -4.95 1.58
C MET A 1 -29.43 -5.18 0.15
N PHE A 2 -30.11 -4.65 -0.86
CA PHE A 2 -29.69 -4.83 -2.25
C PHE A 2 -28.39 -4.05 -2.47
N ALA A 3 -27.39 -4.66 -3.10
CA ALA A 3 -26.16 -3.99 -3.48
C ALA A 3 -26.49 -2.79 -4.39
N LYS A 4 -25.95 -1.62 -4.09
CA LYS A 4 -26.10 -0.44 -4.96
C LYS A 4 -25.26 -0.63 -6.23
N ASN A 5 -25.81 -0.26 -7.35
CA ASN A 5 -25.11 -0.26 -8.63
C ASN A 5 -24.77 1.18 -9.04
N TYR A 6 -23.54 1.37 -9.46
CA TYR A 6 -22.96 2.67 -9.83
C TYR A 6 -22.79 2.79 -11.35
N TYR A 7 -23.86 2.53 -12.12
CA TYR A 7 -23.83 2.48 -13.59
C TYR A 7 -23.23 3.74 -14.23
N THR A 8 -23.70 4.91 -13.83
CA THR A 8 -23.25 6.18 -14.41
C THR A 8 -21.79 6.46 -14.09
N LEU A 9 -21.38 6.21 -12.85
CA LEU A 9 -20.00 6.42 -12.40
C LEU A 9 -19.04 5.51 -13.19
N VAL A 10 -19.31 4.19 -13.19
CA VAL A 10 -18.42 3.21 -13.83
C VAL A 10 -18.38 3.38 -15.35
N ALA A 11 -19.51 3.70 -15.98
CA ALA A 11 -19.55 3.98 -17.42
C ALA A 11 -18.79 5.26 -17.81
N GLY A 12 -18.59 6.17 -16.86
CA GLY A 12 -17.78 7.39 -17.04
C GLY A 12 -16.28 7.20 -16.75
N PHE A 13 -15.85 6.06 -16.23
CA PHE A 13 -14.45 5.83 -15.95
C PHE A 13 -13.61 5.79 -17.23
N ARG A 14 -12.54 6.58 -17.22
CA ARG A 14 -11.53 6.50 -18.26
C ARG A 14 -10.63 5.30 -18.01
N GLU A 15 -10.37 4.52 -19.05
CA GLU A 15 -9.37 3.45 -18.97
C GLU A 15 -7.96 4.03 -19.01
N TYR A 16 -7.13 3.58 -18.07
CA TYR A 16 -5.72 3.88 -17.98
C TYR A 16 -4.90 2.60 -18.12
N ALA A 17 -3.66 2.72 -18.51
CA ALA A 17 -2.67 1.65 -18.48
C ALA A 17 -1.34 2.20 -17.95
N LEU A 18 -0.51 1.35 -17.35
CA LEU A 18 0.75 1.76 -16.72
C LEU A 18 1.74 2.39 -17.73
N ASP A 19 1.64 2.02 -19.02
CA ASP A 19 2.53 2.48 -20.09
C ASP A 19 1.88 3.51 -21.02
N ALA A 20 0.66 3.94 -20.73
CA ALA A 20 -0.06 4.87 -21.59
C ALA A 20 0.27 6.33 -21.26
N ASP A 21 0.02 7.21 -22.22
CA ASP A 21 0.04 8.65 -21.99
C ASP A 21 -0.96 9.03 -20.89
N THR A 22 -0.44 9.57 -19.80
CA THR A 22 -1.21 10.01 -18.63
C THR A 22 -1.70 11.46 -18.77
N LYS A 23 -1.73 12.01 -20.00
CA LYS A 23 -2.22 13.37 -20.25
C LYS A 23 -3.64 13.56 -19.74
N GLY A 24 -3.81 14.53 -18.85
CA GLY A 24 -5.09 14.83 -18.20
C GLY A 24 -5.49 13.82 -17.13
N PHE A 25 -4.54 13.02 -16.62
CA PHE A 25 -4.72 12.23 -15.42
C PHE A 25 -4.73 13.15 -14.19
N ASP A 26 -5.78 13.07 -13.40
CA ASP A 26 -5.95 13.83 -12.17
C ASP A 26 -6.63 12.93 -11.14
N ILE A 27 -5.86 12.42 -10.19
CA ILE A 27 -6.36 11.49 -9.17
C ILE A 27 -7.31 12.18 -8.18
N GLU A 28 -7.09 13.47 -7.88
CA GLU A 28 -7.96 14.19 -6.95
C GLU A 28 -9.34 14.43 -7.56
N GLN A 29 -9.40 14.74 -8.87
CA GLN A 29 -10.67 14.84 -9.56
C GLN A 29 -11.41 13.51 -9.61
N ILE A 30 -10.69 12.40 -9.91
CA ILE A 30 -11.29 11.05 -9.93
C ILE A 30 -11.86 10.71 -8.55
N LEU A 31 -11.13 11.00 -7.47
CA LEU A 31 -11.61 10.73 -6.11
C LEU A 31 -12.80 11.61 -5.73
N ALA A 32 -12.81 12.87 -6.13
CA ALA A 32 -13.95 13.77 -5.89
C ALA A 32 -15.22 13.26 -6.60
N ASP A 33 -15.10 12.82 -7.86
CA ASP A 33 -16.22 12.25 -8.63
C ASP A 33 -16.74 10.95 -7.99
N VAL A 34 -15.84 10.12 -7.47
CA VAL A 34 -16.19 8.88 -6.75
C VAL A 34 -16.88 9.20 -5.43
N GLU A 35 -16.38 10.17 -4.65
CA GLU A 35 -16.95 10.56 -3.37
C GLU A 35 -18.38 11.13 -3.54
N GLU A 36 -18.60 11.96 -4.54
CA GLU A 36 -19.91 12.52 -4.84
C GLU A 36 -20.94 11.42 -5.21
N ALA A 37 -20.49 10.39 -5.93
CA ALA A 37 -21.37 9.34 -6.43
C ALA A 37 -21.67 8.25 -5.38
N LEU A 38 -20.75 7.98 -4.46
CA LEU A 38 -20.88 6.88 -3.50
C LEU A 38 -21.78 7.26 -2.32
N SER A 39 -22.40 6.24 -1.70
CA SER A 39 -23.01 6.42 -0.38
C SER A 39 -21.93 6.56 0.70
N ALA A 40 -22.26 7.21 1.82
CA ALA A 40 -21.32 7.36 2.95
C ALA A 40 -20.77 6.01 3.45
N GLY A 41 -21.60 4.94 3.43
CA GLY A 41 -21.17 3.59 3.81
C GLY A 41 -20.18 2.99 2.80
N ASP A 42 -20.41 3.18 1.49
CA ASP A 42 -19.52 2.67 0.45
C ASP A 42 -18.23 3.51 0.35
N TRP A 43 -18.34 4.82 0.60
CA TRP A 43 -17.17 5.69 0.71
C TRP A 43 -16.22 5.29 1.86
N SER A 44 -16.74 4.68 2.93
CA SER A 44 -15.89 4.15 3.99
C SER A 44 -14.92 3.05 3.52
N ALA A 45 -15.32 2.24 2.54
CA ALA A 45 -14.44 1.24 1.94
C ALA A 45 -13.32 1.88 1.09
N VAL A 46 -13.62 2.99 0.40
CA VAL A 46 -12.60 3.78 -0.30
C VAL A 46 -11.61 4.37 0.71
N LYS A 47 -12.10 4.98 1.79
CA LYS A 47 -11.21 5.49 2.85
C LYS A 47 -10.33 4.40 3.44
N ALA A 48 -10.86 3.21 3.65
CA ALA A 48 -10.07 2.07 4.13
C ALA A 48 -9.00 1.63 3.11
N LEU A 49 -9.30 1.64 1.81
CA LEU A 49 -8.30 1.37 0.77
C LEU A 49 -7.13 2.38 0.82
N TYR A 50 -7.44 3.67 0.99
CA TYR A 50 -6.44 4.74 1.02
C TYR A 50 -5.69 4.85 2.35
N ALA A 51 -6.24 4.33 3.45
CA ALA A 51 -5.57 4.29 4.75
C ALA A 51 -4.23 3.53 4.73
N TYR A 52 -3.98 2.70 3.72
CA TYR A 52 -2.67 2.09 3.48
C TYR A 52 -1.57 3.17 3.36
N TYR A 53 -1.81 4.18 2.54
CA TYR A 53 -0.85 5.27 2.29
C TYR A 53 -0.71 6.20 3.50
N ASP A 54 -1.78 6.36 4.27
CA ASP A 54 -1.69 7.07 5.55
C ASP A 54 -0.83 6.29 6.55
N CYS A 55 -0.91 4.96 6.58
CA CYS A 55 -0.01 4.12 7.38
C CYS A 55 1.46 4.26 6.91
N GLU A 56 1.74 4.33 5.61
CA GLU A 56 3.10 4.63 5.11
C GLU A 56 3.60 5.99 5.63
N ASN A 57 2.75 7.02 5.58
CA ASN A 57 3.08 8.36 6.07
C ASN A 57 3.33 8.39 7.59
N LEU A 58 2.51 7.68 8.38
CA LEU A 58 2.69 7.53 9.82
C LEU A 58 4.03 6.87 10.16
N VAL A 59 4.39 5.79 9.48
CA VAL A 59 5.68 5.10 9.66
C VAL A 59 6.84 6.02 9.26
N ALA A 60 6.76 6.67 8.10
CA ALA A 60 7.78 7.60 7.64
C ALA A 60 8.01 8.74 8.66
N ARG A 61 6.92 9.36 9.14
CA ARG A 61 7.00 10.45 10.10
C ARG A 61 7.57 10.02 11.45
N ARG A 62 7.13 8.87 11.97
CA ARG A 62 7.66 8.30 13.22
C ARG A 62 9.16 8.01 13.13
N ASN A 63 9.64 7.59 11.95
CA ASN A 63 11.06 7.33 11.69
C ASN A 63 11.87 8.62 11.39
N GLY A 64 11.27 9.81 11.55
CA GLY A 64 11.95 11.08 11.31
C GLY A 64 12.11 11.44 9.84
N SER A 65 11.47 10.72 8.91
CA SER A 65 11.48 11.05 7.49
C SER A 65 10.51 12.18 7.18
N SER A 66 10.90 13.09 6.30
CA SER A 66 10.02 14.11 5.72
C SER A 66 9.27 13.62 4.48
N ALA A 67 9.53 12.39 4.03
CA ALA A 67 8.82 11.80 2.88
C ALA A 67 7.34 11.67 3.20
N HIS A 68 6.49 12.07 2.27
CA HIS A 68 5.04 12.00 2.37
C HIS A 68 4.48 11.42 1.06
N ASN A 69 3.75 10.31 1.17
CA ASN A 69 3.07 9.72 0.05
C ASN A 69 1.80 10.52 -0.25
N ALA A 70 1.75 11.15 -1.42
CA ALA A 70 0.63 12.00 -1.85
C ALA A 70 -0.68 11.22 -2.08
N LEU A 71 -0.65 9.89 -2.13
CA LEU A 71 -1.87 9.07 -2.18
C LEU A 71 -2.56 8.96 -0.81
N GLY A 72 -1.88 9.29 0.31
CA GLY A 72 -2.50 9.40 1.62
C GLY A 72 -3.55 10.52 1.65
N ARG A 73 -4.57 10.35 2.48
CA ARG A 73 -5.68 11.31 2.60
C ARG A 73 -5.48 12.31 3.75
N LEU A 74 -4.51 12.07 4.61
CA LEU A 74 -4.14 12.94 5.72
C LEU A 74 -2.96 13.83 5.31
N SER A 75 -3.04 15.12 5.63
CA SER A 75 -1.92 16.06 5.43
C SER A 75 -0.76 15.73 6.39
N ALA A 76 0.42 16.30 6.12
CA ALA A 76 1.58 16.11 7.00
C ALA A 76 1.30 16.56 8.44
N GLU A 77 0.55 17.66 8.63
CA GLU A 77 0.14 18.15 9.93
C GLU A 77 -0.86 17.21 10.61
N GLN A 78 -1.80 16.65 9.85
CA GLN A 78 -2.75 15.65 10.36
C GLN A 78 -2.04 14.35 10.75
N ILE A 79 -1.05 13.90 10.00
CA ILE A 79 -0.22 12.73 10.36
C ILE A 79 0.48 12.95 11.70
N GLU A 80 1.03 14.15 11.96
CA GLU A 80 1.62 14.47 13.26
C GLU A 80 0.57 14.46 14.41
N GLN A 81 -0.61 14.98 14.15
CA GLN A 81 -1.71 14.97 15.11
C GLN A 81 -2.17 13.54 15.41
N GLU A 82 -2.33 12.70 14.38
CA GLU A 82 -2.71 11.29 14.54
C GLU A 82 -1.67 10.48 15.32
N LEU A 83 -0.37 10.76 15.14
CA LEU A 83 0.68 10.13 15.95
C LEU A 83 0.63 10.53 17.42
N ALA A 84 0.17 11.74 17.72
CA ALA A 84 0.04 12.23 19.09
C ALA A 84 -1.29 11.82 19.75
N ALA A 85 -2.39 11.88 18.99
CA ALA A 85 -3.73 11.55 19.45
C ALA A 85 -4.61 11.12 18.25
N PRO A 86 -4.70 9.82 17.94
CA PRO A 86 -5.41 9.32 16.77
C PRO A 86 -6.92 9.52 16.91
N THR A 87 -7.54 10.18 15.92
CA THR A 87 -8.96 10.51 15.89
C THR A 87 -9.66 10.23 14.56
N HIS A 88 -8.92 10.20 13.44
CA HIS A 88 -9.46 9.99 12.10
C HIS A 88 -9.15 8.62 11.52
N LEU A 89 -8.22 7.90 12.13
CA LEU A 89 -7.79 6.58 11.68
C LEU A 89 -8.78 5.48 12.08
N PRO A 90 -8.79 4.34 11.35
CA PRO A 90 -9.50 3.14 11.78
C PRO A 90 -9.09 2.73 13.21
N GLU A 91 -10.04 2.21 13.99
CA GLU A 91 -9.82 1.96 15.43
C GLU A 91 -8.67 0.98 15.71
N ARG A 92 -8.50 -0.07 14.90
CA ARG A 92 -7.38 -1.01 15.08
C ARG A 92 -6.03 -0.33 14.87
N VAL A 93 -5.92 0.55 13.86
CA VAL A 93 -4.72 1.35 13.58
C VAL A 93 -4.47 2.35 14.70
N ALA A 94 -5.50 3.07 15.14
CA ALA A 94 -5.43 4.01 16.24
C ALA A 94 -4.98 3.34 17.55
N LYS A 95 -5.47 2.13 17.83
CA LYS A 95 -5.06 1.34 18.99
C LYS A 95 -3.56 1.04 18.99
N VAL A 96 -2.98 0.68 17.83
CA VAL A 96 -1.54 0.48 17.72
C VAL A 96 -0.76 1.75 18.05
N ILE A 97 -1.19 2.90 17.52
CA ILE A 97 -0.52 4.17 17.79
C ILE A 97 -0.51 4.48 19.29
N ARG A 98 -1.67 4.34 19.96
CA ARG A 98 -1.79 4.56 21.41
C ARG A 98 -0.91 3.58 22.20
N ALA A 99 -0.92 2.30 21.86
CA ALA A 99 -0.11 1.28 22.52
C ALA A 99 1.40 1.55 22.44
N TYR A 100 1.88 2.10 21.31
CA TYR A 100 3.28 2.48 21.16
C TYR A 100 3.63 3.85 21.76
N ALA A 101 2.64 4.65 22.12
CA ALA A 101 2.83 5.88 22.89
C ALA A 101 2.87 5.57 24.39
N ASP A 102 2.05 4.61 24.84
CA ASP A 102 1.95 4.17 26.24
C ASP A 102 1.99 2.64 26.31
N SER A 103 3.21 2.08 26.26
CA SER A 103 3.43 0.62 26.26
C SER A 103 3.04 -0.07 27.58
N GLU A 104 2.79 0.68 28.66
CA GLU A 104 2.38 0.15 29.96
C GLU A 104 0.87 0.36 30.23
N GLY A 105 0.13 1.07 29.35
CA GLY A 105 -1.27 1.40 29.51
C GLY A 105 -2.25 0.31 29.00
N GLU A 106 -3.53 0.56 29.26
CA GLU A 106 -4.63 -0.34 28.81
C GLU A 106 -4.66 -0.51 27.27
N ASP A 107 -4.23 0.49 26.52
CA ASP A 107 -4.18 0.47 25.06
C ASP A 107 -3.14 -0.52 24.51
N ALA A 108 -2.16 -0.93 25.33
CA ALA A 108 -1.18 -1.97 24.95
C ALA A 108 -1.77 -3.39 24.96
N GLU A 109 -2.93 -3.62 25.59
CA GLU A 109 -3.54 -4.94 25.67
C GLU A 109 -3.89 -5.48 24.27
N GLY A 110 -3.28 -6.62 23.92
CA GLY A 110 -3.45 -7.29 22.64
C GLY A 110 -2.68 -6.65 21.46
N VAL A 111 -1.75 -5.73 21.74
CA VAL A 111 -0.79 -5.20 20.77
C VAL A 111 0.61 -5.66 21.16
N ASP A 112 1.32 -6.31 20.22
CA ASP A 112 2.72 -6.66 20.40
C ASP A 112 3.60 -5.41 20.17
N THR A 113 3.99 -4.75 21.27
CA THR A 113 4.85 -3.56 21.23
C THR A 113 6.35 -3.90 21.17
N GLU A 114 6.73 -5.18 21.26
CA GLU A 114 8.09 -5.63 21.01
C GLU A 114 8.37 -5.74 19.50
N ALA A 115 7.34 -5.97 18.69
CA ALA A 115 7.45 -5.94 17.24
C ALA A 115 7.75 -4.51 16.72
N PRO A 116 8.38 -4.34 15.54
CA PRO A 116 8.56 -3.03 14.94
C PRO A 116 7.20 -2.32 14.71
N PHE A 117 7.11 -1.04 15.05
CA PHE A 117 5.88 -0.23 14.89
C PHE A 117 5.23 -0.37 13.50
N ALA A 118 6.05 -0.34 12.43
CA ALA A 118 5.54 -0.51 11.07
C ALA A 118 4.84 -1.85 10.89
N GLN A 119 5.41 -2.93 11.43
CA GLN A 119 4.84 -4.27 11.31
C GLN A 119 3.48 -4.36 12.01
N SER A 120 3.39 -3.88 13.24
CA SER A 120 2.13 -3.86 14.01
C SER A 120 1.09 -2.94 13.37
N LEU A 121 1.50 -1.78 12.85
CA LEU A 121 0.59 -0.83 12.20
C LEU A 121 -0.02 -1.41 10.92
N PHE A 122 0.79 -2.01 10.04
CA PHE A 122 0.29 -2.64 8.83
C PHE A 122 -0.51 -3.91 9.12
N ALA A 123 -0.15 -4.69 10.14
CA ALA A 123 -0.98 -5.83 10.58
C ALA A 123 -2.38 -5.36 10.98
N ALA A 124 -2.48 -4.29 11.77
CA ALA A 124 -3.76 -3.70 12.16
C ALA A 124 -4.56 -3.14 10.96
N TYR A 125 -3.88 -2.52 10.00
CA TYR A 125 -4.51 -2.07 8.75
C TYR A 125 -5.12 -3.24 7.96
N TYR A 126 -4.37 -4.30 7.73
CA TYR A 126 -4.86 -5.46 6.99
C TYR A 126 -5.98 -6.19 7.73
N GLU A 127 -5.91 -6.25 9.05
CA GLU A 127 -6.99 -6.79 9.90
C GLU A 127 -8.26 -5.93 9.81
N GLU A 128 -8.14 -4.60 9.74
CA GLU A 128 -9.28 -3.71 9.50
C GLU A 128 -9.93 -3.99 8.14
N CYS A 129 -9.12 -4.12 7.09
CA CYS A 129 -9.61 -4.44 5.75
C CYS A 129 -10.27 -5.82 5.68
N ALA A 130 -9.77 -6.83 6.40
CA ALA A 130 -10.34 -8.17 6.47
C ALA A 130 -11.77 -8.18 7.04
N HIS A 131 -12.14 -7.17 7.85
CA HIS A 131 -13.49 -7.01 8.40
C HIS A 131 -14.41 -6.10 7.57
N SER A 132 -13.94 -5.63 6.41
CA SER A 132 -14.75 -4.79 5.52
C SER A 132 -15.99 -5.50 5.01
N ALA A 133 -17.07 -4.76 4.81
CA ALA A 133 -18.27 -5.26 4.13
C ALA A 133 -18.02 -5.54 2.62
N SER A 134 -17.08 -4.81 1.96
CA SER A 134 -16.71 -5.05 0.57
C SER A 134 -15.91 -6.35 0.44
N ARG A 135 -16.39 -7.24 -0.45
CA ARG A 135 -15.67 -8.46 -0.81
C ARG A 135 -14.32 -8.14 -1.44
N PHE A 136 -14.33 -7.22 -2.41
CA PHE A 136 -13.11 -6.83 -3.11
C PHE A 136 -12.05 -6.30 -2.13
N LEU A 137 -12.41 -5.44 -1.18
CA LEU A 137 -11.44 -4.88 -0.24
C LEU A 137 -10.81 -5.96 0.65
N ARG A 138 -11.61 -6.94 1.11
CA ARG A 138 -11.07 -8.08 1.87
C ARG A 138 -10.09 -8.91 1.06
N GLU A 139 -10.48 -9.30 -0.16
CA GLU A 139 -9.67 -10.16 -1.03
C GLU A 139 -8.43 -9.42 -1.55
N TRP A 140 -8.59 -8.14 -1.92
CA TRP A 140 -7.48 -7.30 -2.36
C TRP A 140 -6.44 -7.07 -1.26
N SER A 141 -6.88 -6.72 -0.06
CA SER A 141 -5.95 -6.48 1.06
C SER A 141 -5.17 -7.74 1.43
N GLU A 142 -5.80 -8.91 1.40
CA GLU A 142 -5.11 -10.18 1.61
C GLU A 142 -4.10 -10.48 0.50
N ALA A 143 -4.48 -10.26 -0.77
CA ALA A 143 -3.59 -10.48 -1.92
C ALA A 143 -2.41 -9.49 -1.91
N ASP A 144 -2.64 -8.20 -1.61
CA ASP A 144 -1.56 -7.20 -1.52
C ASP A 144 -0.63 -7.47 -0.35
N ARG A 145 -1.16 -7.85 0.82
CA ARG A 145 -0.39 -8.28 1.99
C ARG A 145 0.52 -9.47 1.64
N THR A 146 -0.05 -10.47 0.99
CA THR A 146 0.66 -11.67 0.55
C THR A 146 1.77 -11.32 -0.44
N LEU A 147 1.47 -10.55 -1.49
CA LEU A 147 2.46 -10.13 -2.49
C LEU A 147 3.61 -9.36 -1.85
N ARG A 148 3.30 -8.44 -0.93
CA ARG A 148 4.33 -7.66 -0.21
C ARG A 148 5.17 -8.55 0.70
N SER A 149 4.56 -9.46 1.45
CA SER A 149 5.27 -10.38 2.33
C SER A 149 6.21 -11.30 1.56
N VAL A 150 5.75 -11.87 0.43
CA VAL A 150 6.59 -12.71 -0.44
C VAL A 150 7.74 -11.89 -1.06
N THR A 151 7.45 -10.69 -1.56
CA THR A 151 8.47 -9.78 -2.11
C THR A 151 9.53 -9.44 -1.06
N SER A 152 9.10 -9.07 0.14
CA SER A 152 9.99 -8.75 1.25
C SER A 152 10.81 -9.94 1.70
N ALA A 153 10.21 -11.15 1.75
CA ALA A 153 10.91 -12.39 2.10
C ALA A 153 11.99 -12.77 1.08
N LEU A 154 11.71 -12.59 -0.24
CA LEU A 154 12.72 -12.79 -1.28
C LEU A 154 13.90 -11.81 -1.12
N ILE A 155 13.63 -10.52 -0.86
CA ILE A 155 14.67 -9.52 -0.62
C ILE A 155 15.46 -9.83 0.67
N ALA A 156 14.77 -10.23 1.74
CA ALA A 156 15.38 -10.55 3.01
C ALA A 156 16.36 -11.73 2.87
N ARG A 157 15.97 -12.75 2.12
CA ARG A 157 16.81 -13.92 1.85
C ARG A 157 18.09 -13.53 1.10
N ASP A 158 18.00 -12.69 0.07
CA ASP A 158 19.15 -12.19 -0.68
C ASP A 158 20.12 -11.39 0.21
N ARG A 159 19.58 -10.72 1.24
CA ARG A 159 20.35 -9.90 2.18
C ARG A 159 20.74 -10.63 3.47
N ALA A 160 20.44 -11.91 3.59
CA ALA A 160 20.61 -12.70 4.79
C ALA A 160 19.96 -12.08 6.07
N VAL A 161 18.78 -11.46 5.89
CA VAL A 161 17.92 -10.96 6.97
C VAL A 161 16.87 -12.02 7.30
N ALA A 162 16.47 -12.13 8.56
CA ALA A 162 15.42 -13.06 8.98
C ALA A 162 14.07 -12.65 8.36
N VAL A 163 13.37 -13.62 7.75
CA VAL A 163 12.10 -13.39 7.02
C VAL A 163 11.01 -12.89 7.97
N GLU A 164 11.03 -13.34 9.23
CA GLU A 164 10.11 -12.94 10.30
C GLU A 164 10.13 -11.43 10.57
N GLN A 165 11.25 -10.78 10.32
CA GLN A 165 11.41 -9.33 10.55
C GLN A 165 10.77 -8.46 9.46
N VAL A 166 10.43 -9.06 8.32
CA VAL A 166 9.98 -8.30 7.13
C VAL A 166 8.56 -8.69 6.66
N THR A 167 7.98 -9.73 7.23
CA THR A 167 6.62 -10.17 6.92
C THR A 167 5.61 -9.49 7.86
N VAL A 168 4.37 -9.31 7.37
CA VAL A 168 3.31 -8.62 8.10
C VAL A 168 2.13 -9.55 8.34
N GLY A 169 1.67 -9.60 9.61
CA GLY A 169 0.53 -10.43 10.01
C GLY A 169 0.88 -11.91 10.08
N GLY A 170 -0.15 -12.77 9.96
CA GLY A 170 -0.05 -14.23 10.04
C GLY A 170 -0.77 -14.90 8.88
N GLY A 171 -0.99 -16.23 9.02
CA GLY A 171 -1.68 -17.07 8.04
C GLY A 171 -0.76 -18.03 7.32
N GLU A 172 -1.34 -18.94 6.53
CA GLU A 172 -0.63 -20.08 5.94
C GLU A 172 0.57 -19.66 5.09
N VAL A 173 0.42 -18.62 4.25
CA VAL A 173 1.52 -18.13 3.40
C VAL A 173 2.67 -17.59 4.25
N VAL A 174 2.39 -16.76 5.28
CA VAL A 174 3.43 -16.22 6.16
C VAL A 174 4.15 -17.34 6.92
N GLU A 175 3.41 -18.31 7.44
CA GLU A 175 4.02 -19.49 8.07
C GLU A 175 4.87 -20.30 7.10
N GLN A 176 4.45 -20.42 5.84
CA GLN A 176 5.22 -21.09 4.80
C GLN A 176 6.50 -20.33 4.47
N LEU A 177 6.45 -18.98 4.40
CA LEU A 177 7.63 -18.14 4.21
C LEU A 177 8.68 -18.35 5.32
N HIS A 178 8.23 -18.51 6.58
CA HIS A 178 9.12 -18.71 7.72
C HIS A 178 9.76 -20.11 7.74
N ARG A 179 9.06 -21.14 7.26
CA ARG A 179 9.53 -22.55 7.36
C ARG A 179 10.31 -23.02 6.13
N SER A 180 10.01 -22.47 4.95
CA SER A 180 10.50 -23.03 3.69
C SER A 180 11.87 -22.49 3.31
N SER A 181 12.77 -23.41 2.95
CA SER A 181 14.07 -23.10 2.33
C SER A 181 14.04 -23.15 0.79
N ALA A 182 12.92 -23.54 0.18
CA ALA A 182 12.77 -23.58 -1.28
C ALA A 182 12.89 -22.17 -1.89
N ALA A 183 13.38 -22.07 -3.13
CA ALA A 183 13.58 -20.77 -3.78
C ALA A 183 12.26 -19.98 -3.91
N ASP A 184 11.16 -20.67 -4.20
CA ASP A 184 9.79 -20.15 -4.32
C ASP A 184 8.97 -20.29 -3.03
N PHE A 185 9.61 -20.59 -1.91
CA PHE A 185 8.99 -20.94 -0.63
C PHE A 185 7.97 -22.09 -0.70
N GLY A 186 7.89 -22.82 -1.81
CA GLY A 186 6.90 -23.87 -2.07
C GLY A 186 5.52 -23.34 -2.46
N LEU A 187 5.43 -22.06 -2.89
CA LEU A 187 4.16 -21.35 -3.14
C LEU A 187 3.60 -21.51 -4.57
N ARG A 188 4.24 -22.29 -5.46
CA ARG A 188 3.78 -22.48 -6.85
C ARG A 188 2.37 -23.07 -6.97
N GLY A 189 1.94 -23.85 -6.01
CA GLY A 189 0.59 -24.42 -5.99
C GLY A 189 -0.48 -23.46 -5.46
N GLU A 190 -0.09 -22.39 -4.79
CA GLU A 190 -0.98 -21.47 -4.07
C GLU A 190 -1.08 -20.10 -4.74
N LEU A 191 0.03 -19.58 -5.25
CA LEU A 191 0.10 -18.24 -5.85
C LEU A 191 0.35 -18.34 -7.35
N SER A 192 -0.65 -18.03 -8.16
CA SER A 192 -0.58 -18.08 -9.63
C SER A 192 0.52 -17.17 -10.22
N TYR A 193 0.86 -16.10 -9.50
CA TYR A 193 1.83 -15.10 -9.93
C TYR A 193 3.26 -15.33 -9.42
N ILE A 194 3.54 -16.42 -8.67
CA ILE A 194 4.85 -16.60 -8.02
C ILE A 194 6.01 -16.63 -9.01
N ASP A 195 5.86 -17.31 -10.14
CA ASP A 195 6.90 -17.39 -11.16
C ASP A 195 7.16 -16.01 -11.81
N ALA A 196 6.10 -15.22 -12.05
CA ALA A 196 6.23 -13.86 -12.55
C ALA A 196 6.92 -12.94 -11.52
N LEU A 197 6.62 -13.13 -10.22
CA LEU A 197 7.26 -12.38 -9.15
C LEU A 197 8.74 -12.73 -9.03
N MET A 198 9.10 -14.00 -9.07
CA MET A 198 10.51 -14.42 -9.07
C MET A 198 11.28 -13.86 -10.26
N ALA A 199 10.70 -13.90 -11.47
CA ALA A 199 11.29 -13.28 -12.65
C ALA A 199 11.42 -11.75 -12.53
N ALA A 200 10.49 -11.09 -11.82
CA ALA A 200 10.61 -9.68 -11.52
C ALA A 200 11.75 -9.40 -10.52
N MET A 201 11.95 -10.28 -9.53
CA MET A 201 13.03 -10.13 -8.54
C MET A 201 14.43 -10.29 -9.15
N ASP A 202 14.59 -11.09 -10.19
CA ASP A 202 15.84 -11.27 -10.95
C ASP A 202 16.20 -10.05 -11.82
N GLU A 203 15.27 -9.10 -12.02
CA GLU A 203 15.48 -7.91 -12.84
C GLU A 203 16.52 -6.99 -12.21
N GLN A 204 17.53 -6.59 -12.98
CA GLN A 204 18.61 -5.71 -12.53
C GLN A 204 18.20 -4.24 -12.55
N ASN A 205 17.32 -3.86 -13.46
CA ASN A 205 16.78 -2.51 -13.51
C ASN A 205 15.67 -2.35 -12.45
N MET A 206 15.92 -1.52 -11.44
CA MET A 206 14.97 -1.29 -10.34
C MET A 206 13.62 -0.78 -10.83
N LEU A 207 13.60 0.07 -11.87
CA LEU A 207 12.36 0.60 -12.42
C LEU A 207 11.53 -0.51 -13.10
N GLU A 208 12.19 -1.35 -13.90
CA GLU A 208 11.55 -2.49 -14.54
C GLU A 208 11.09 -3.56 -13.52
N LYS A 209 11.87 -3.76 -12.45
CA LYS A 209 11.48 -4.63 -11.33
C LYS A 209 10.17 -4.15 -10.72
N GLU A 210 10.11 -2.88 -10.31
CA GLU A 210 8.91 -2.26 -9.73
C GLU A 210 7.72 -2.33 -10.69
N ARG A 211 7.97 -2.07 -11.98
CA ARG A 211 6.94 -2.15 -13.01
C ARG A 211 6.35 -3.56 -13.14
N LYS A 212 7.17 -4.60 -13.15
CA LYS A 212 6.73 -5.99 -13.20
C LYS A 212 5.89 -6.35 -11.96
N ILE A 213 6.28 -5.88 -10.78
CA ILE A 213 5.51 -6.09 -9.54
C ILE A 213 4.17 -5.37 -9.62
N ASP A 214 4.12 -4.13 -10.12
CA ASP A 214 2.87 -3.38 -10.26
C ASP A 214 1.95 -3.97 -11.35
N LEU A 215 2.50 -4.61 -12.38
CA LEU A 215 1.72 -5.41 -13.34
C LEU A 215 1.07 -6.64 -12.69
N ILE A 216 1.76 -7.28 -11.74
CA ILE A 216 1.15 -8.37 -10.94
C ILE A 216 -0.01 -7.82 -10.12
N ARG A 217 0.15 -6.68 -9.42
CA ARG A 217 -0.95 -6.01 -8.69
C ARG A 217 -2.13 -5.69 -9.61
N TRP A 218 -1.83 -5.18 -10.79
CA TRP A 218 -2.85 -4.87 -11.81
C TRP A 218 -3.65 -6.09 -12.22
N SER A 219 -2.96 -7.21 -12.49
CA SER A 219 -3.59 -8.48 -12.84
C SER A 219 -4.47 -9.00 -11.72
N VAL A 220 -3.98 -9.03 -10.49
CA VAL A 220 -4.74 -9.45 -9.31
C VAL A 220 -6.00 -8.60 -9.13
N ALA A 221 -5.89 -7.27 -9.20
CA ALA A 221 -7.06 -6.39 -9.10
C ALA A 221 -8.09 -6.65 -10.22
N SER A 222 -7.62 -6.99 -11.43
CA SER A 222 -8.48 -7.34 -12.55
C SER A 222 -9.19 -8.67 -12.33
N GLU A 223 -8.49 -9.69 -11.86
CA GLU A 223 -9.01 -11.02 -11.57
C GLU A 223 -10.10 -10.96 -10.48
N LEU A 224 -9.84 -10.26 -9.38
CA LEU A 224 -10.77 -10.11 -8.26
C LEU A 224 -12.06 -9.37 -8.65
N SER A 225 -12.04 -8.56 -9.70
CA SER A 225 -13.19 -7.78 -10.17
C SER A 225 -13.82 -8.28 -11.48
N THR A 226 -13.40 -9.44 -11.99
CA THR A 226 -13.78 -9.93 -13.33
C THR A 226 -15.29 -9.99 -13.57
N PHE A 227 -16.09 -10.28 -12.55
CA PHE A 227 -17.54 -10.38 -12.64
C PHE A 227 -18.29 -9.19 -12.02
N ASP A 228 -17.56 -8.16 -11.58
CA ASP A 228 -18.11 -6.95 -10.99
C ASP A 228 -18.15 -5.84 -12.04
N TYR A 229 -19.33 -5.54 -12.57
CA TYR A 229 -19.44 -4.57 -13.65
C TYR A 229 -19.78 -3.16 -13.15
N PHE A 230 -20.67 -3.04 -12.15
CA PHE A 230 -21.19 -1.74 -11.69
C PHE A 230 -21.33 -1.65 -10.18
N SER A 231 -20.72 -2.56 -9.46
CA SER A 231 -20.74 -2.62 -7.99
C SER A 231 -19.67 -1.70 -7.37
N LEU A 232 -19.73 -1.52 -6.06
CA LEU A 232 -18.64 -0.91 -5.30
C LEU A 232 -17.30 -1.61 -5.57
N ASP A 233 -17.31 -2.94 -5.70
CA ASP A 233 -16.11 -3.74 -5.94
C ASP A 233 -15.44 -3.38 -7.28
N ALA A 234 -16.23 -3.07 -8.32
CA ALA A 234 -15.69 -2.53 -9.59
C ALA A 234 -15.04 -1.14 -9.41
N VAL A 235 -15.64 -0.28 -8.60
CA VAL A 235 -15.08 1.05 -8.28
C VAL A 235 -13.76 0.91 -7.53
N LEU A 236 -13.68 0.05 -6.52
CA LEU A 236 -12.47 -0.18 -5.75
C LEU A 236 -11.34 -0.78 -6.61
N ALA A 237 -11.67 -1.73 -7.49
CA ALA A 237 -10.71 -2.29 -8.45
C ALA A 237 -10.16 -1.23 -9.41
N TYR A 238 -11.03 -0.34 -9.88
CA TYR A 238 -10.61 0.80 -10.70
C TYR A 238 -9.67 1.72 -9.91
N LEU A 239 -10.00 2.07 -8.67
CA LEU A 239 -9.16 2.93 -7.83
C LEU A 239 -7.78 2.32 -7.53
N VAL A 240 -7.69 1.00 -7.32
CA VAL A 240 -6.39 0.32 -7.21
C VAL A 240 -5.54 0.57 -8.46
N LYS A 241 -6.11 0.40 -9.65
CA LYS A 241 -5.40 0.64 -10.93
C LYS A 241 -5.01 2.11 -11.10
N VAL A 242 -5.91 3.03 -10.74
CA VAL A 242 -5.66 4.48 -10.75
C VAL A 242 -4.51 4.84 -9.81
N ASN A 243 -4.43 4.23 -8.62
CA ASN A 243 -3.33 4.45 -7.68
C ASN A 243 -1.97 3.96 -8.24
N LEU A 244 -1.96 2.85 -8.96
CA LEU A 244 -0.76 2.39 -9.66
C LEU A 244 -0.33 3.39 -10.73
N VAL A 245 -1.26 3.90 -11.54
CA VAL A 245 -0.96 4.96 -12.54
C VAL A 245 -0.44 6.23 -11.85
N ALA A 246 -1.09 6.68 -10.77
CA ALA A 246 -0.66 7.85 -10.02
C ALA A 246 0.77 7.70 -9.50
N ARG A 247 1.12 6.52 -8.95
CA ARG A 247 2.49 6.22 -8.52
C ARG A 247 3.49 6.40 -9.66
N TRP A 248 3.18 5.95 -10.86
CA TRP A 248 4.08 6.05 -12.02
C TRP A 248 4.17 7.45 -12.59
N THR A 249 3.11 8.27 -12.50
CA THR A 249 3.18 9.69 -12.88
C THR A 249 4.08 10.51 -11.95
N LEU A 250 4.15 10.14 -10.68
CA LEU A 250 5.03 10.77 -9.68
C LEU A 250 6.50 10.35 -9.85
N LEU A 251 6.77 9.19 -10.44
CA LEU A 251 8.13 8.68 -10.72
C LEU A 251 8.72 9.23 -12.03
N ASP A 252 8.24 10.36 -12.55
CA ASP A 252 8.78 10.95 -13.77
C ASP A 252 10.31 11.12 -13.64
N VAL A 253 11.02 10.55 -14.61
CA VAL A 253 12.50 10.56 -14.72
C VAL A 253 13.08 11.98 -14.62
N LYS A 254 12.33 13.00 -15.10
CA LYS A 254 12.75 14.40 -15.02
C LYS A 254 12.72 14.93 -13.58
N ALA A 255 11.67 14.59 -12.82
CA ALA A 255 11.55 14.97 -11.41
C ALA A 255 12.61 14.29 -10.55
N GLY A 256 12.86 12.99 -10.78
CA GLY A 256 13.91 12.22 -10.10
C GLY A 256 15.31 12.77 -10.38
N ARG A 257 15.58 13.16 -11.63
CA ARG A 257 16.86 13.76 -12.01
C ARG A 257 17.07 15.14 -11.40
N ALA A 258 16.05 15.99 -11.41
CA ALA A 258 16.10 17.31 -10.77
C ALA A 258 16.30 17.21 -9.25
N MET A 259 15.70 16.20 -8.61
CA MET A 259 15.89 15.94 -7.18
C MET A 259 17.30 15.44 -6.87
N LEU A 260 17.85 14.55 -7.70
CA LEU A 260 19.22 14.08 -7.58
C LEU A 260 20.23 15.23 -7.77
N ASP A 261 20.06 16.06 -8.81
CA ASP A 261 20.89 17.22 -9.07
C ASP A 261 20.85 18.23 -7.90
N LYS A 262 19.68 18.42 -7.29
CA LYS A 262 19.52 19.24 -6.08
C LYS A 262 20.24 18.66 -4.87
N LEU A 263 20.13 17.36 -4.63
CA LEU A 263 20.84 16.67 -3.54
C LEU A 263 22.36 16.73 -3.73
N MET A 264 22.86 16.55 -4.95
CA MET A 264 24.28 16.68 -5.25
C MET A 264 24.77 18.12 -5.00
N ALA A 265 24.02 19.12 -5.42
CA ALA A 265 24.37 20.52 -5.16
C ALA A 265 24.38 20.88 -3.66
N GLU A 266 23.45 20.30 -2.87
CA GLU A 266 23.43 20.48 -1.43
C GLU A 266 24.60 19.78 -0.72
N LEU A 267 25.05 18.63 -1.22
CA LEU A 267 26.23 17.91 -0.71
C LEU A 267 27.52 18.66 -1.06
N ASP A 268 27.66 19.13 -2.29
CA ASP A 268 28.81 19.93 -2.72
C ASP A 268 28.90 21.28 -1.97
N GLY A 269 27.75 21.91 -1.70
CA GLY A 269 27.66 23.13 -0.89
C GLY A 269 28.07 22.93 0.58
N LYS A 270 27.87 21.75 1.16
CA LYS A 270 28.33 21.43 2.52
C LYS A 270 29.82 21.15 2.62
N GLN A 271 30.45 20.65 1.58
CA GLN A 271 31.91 20.44 1.54
C GLN A 271 32.72 21.74 1.44
N HIS A 272 32.08 22.88 1.10
CA HIS A 272 32.75 24.18 1.03
C HIS A 272 32.68 25.01 2.32
N ILE A 273 32.11 24.51 3.39
CA ILE A 273 31.97 25.21 4.70
C ILE A 273 32.96 24.71 5.76
N GLU A 274 33.73 23.66 5.49
CA GLU A 274 34.77 23.14 6.39
C GLU A 274 36.19 23.45 5.85
N ILE A 275 36.56 24.74 5.80
CA ILE A 275 37.98 25.18 5.77
C ILE A 275 38.13 26.41 6.66
#